data_f70a924bb565f98082db1ff28e0e8e78
#
_entry.id   f70a924bb565f98082db1ff28e0e8e78
#
_cell.length_a   1.000
_cell.length_b   1.000
_cell.length_c   1.000
_cell.angle_alpha   90.00
_cell.angle_beta   90.00
_cell.angle_gamma   90.00
#
_symmetry.space_group_name_H-M   'P 1'
#
loop_
_entity.id
_entity.type
_entity.pdbx_description
1 polymer ?
#
loop_
_entity_poly.entity_id
_entity_poly.type
_entity_poly.pdbx_seq_one_letter_code
_entity_poly.pdbx_strand_id
1 'polypeptide(L)'
;DLATGRYPARYDGHGNVLEWMAPKDVRVFDGRPCVLETALACDFALIKAHRADRLGNVAFRLGSRNFNVPAGMAGAVTFCEAQSIVEVGDIEPDAVHLPGIFVQHVIESTGGWVGNPLPPGADQ
;
A
#
# COMPACT_ATOMS: atom_id res chain seq x y z
N ASP A 1 14.71 18.40 -7.98
CA ASP A 1 15.00 19.26 -6.83
C ASP A 1 14.00 18.98 -5.70
N LEU A 2 14.46 18.30 -4.64
CA LEU A 2 13.63 17.90 -3.50
C LEU A 2 13.02 19.10 -2.76
N ALA A 3 13.70 20.24 -2.78
CA ALA A 3 13.23 21.44 -2.08
C ALA A 3 12.01 22.09 -2.75
N THR A 4 11.81 21.88 -4.04
CA THR A 4 10.66 22.42 -4.80
C THR A 4 9.65 21.33 -5.16
N GLY A 5 9.90 20.07 -4.82
CA GLY A 5 9.08 18.94 -5.25
C GLY A 5 9.08 18.75 -6.77
N ARG A 6 10.11 19.26 -7.47
CA ARG A 6 10.24 19.14 -8.91
C ARG A 6 11.00 17.87 -9.27
N TYR A 7 10.36 16.98 -10.00
CA TYR A 7 10.93 15.71 -10.43
C TYR A 7 10.97 15.60 -11.96
N PRO A 8 11.94 14.87 -12.51
CA PRO A 8 11.93 14.54 -13.93
C PRO A 8 10.68 13.75 -14.29
N ALA A 9 9.96 14.17 -15.33
CA ALA A 9 8.78 13.48 -15.85
C ALA A 9 9.14 12.51 -16.97
N ARG A 10 10.15 12.83 -17.77
CA ARG A 10 10.56 12.01 -18.92
C ARG A 10 12.05 12.11 -19.17
N TYR A 11 12.64 10.97 -19.57
CA TYR A 11 14.05 10.87 -19.95
C TYR A 11 14.18 10.44 -21.42
N ASP A 12 15.31 10.77 -22.04
CA ASP A 12 15.72 10.17 -23.32
C ASP A 12 16.37 8.79 -23.09
N GLY A 13 16.74 8.12 -24.22
CA GLY A 13 17.44 6.83 -24.18
C GLY A 13 18.86 6.88 -23.59
N HIS A 14 19.40 8.06 -23.29
CA HIS A 14 20.73 8.28 -22.72
C HIS A 14 20.66 8.74 -21.25
N GLY A 15 19.44 8.86 -20.67
CA GLY A 15 19.24 9.28 -19.29
C GLY A 15 19.20 10.79 -19.07
N ASN A 16 19.17 11.62 -20.12
CA ASN A 16 18.99 13.05 -19.99
C ASN A 16 17.50 13.36 -19.75
N VAL A 17 17.25 14.34 -18.89
CA VAL A 17 15.87 14.77 -18.59
C VAL A 17 15.34 15.58 -19.76
N LEU A 18 14.27 15.08 -20.39
CA LEU A 18 13.56 15.77 -21.47
C LEU A 18 12.45 16.68 -20.94
N GLU A 19 11.84 16.30 -19.83
CA GLU A 19 10.69 17.01 -19.29
C GLU A 19 10.70 16.93 -17.75
N TRP A 20 10.35 18.05 -17.12
CA TRP A 20 10.19 18.14 -15.68
C TRP A 20 8.71 18.27 -15.33
N MET A 21 8.29 17.63 -14.25
CA MET A 21 7.00 17.87 -13.64
C MET A 21 6.90 19.34 -13.17
N ALA A 22 5.69 19.88 -13.16
CA ALA A 22 5.45 21.17 -12.52
C ALA A 22 5.88 21.10 -11.04
N PRO A 23 6.48 22.17 -10.50
CA PRO A 23 6.81 22.22 -9.08
C PRO A 23 5.53 22.13 -8.26
N LYS A 24 5.62 21.43 -7.13
CA LYS A 24 4.51 21.36 -6.16
C LYS A 24 4.42 22.66 -5.35
N ASP A 25 3.26 22.90 -4.79
CA ASP A 25 3.04 24.03 -3.89
C ASP A 25 3.97 23.92 -2.67
N VAL A 26 4.55 25.05 -2.28
CA VAL A 26 5.38 25.16 -1.08
C VAL A 26 4.66 26.05 -0.08
N ARG A 27 4.49 25.58 1.14
CA ARG A 27 3.94 26.36 2.26
C ARG A 27 4.95 26.46 3.39
N VAL A 28 4.90 27.58 4.10
CA VAL A 28 5.78 27.79 5.27
C VAL A 28 5.00 27.49 6.53
N PHE A 29 5.51 26.55 7.33
CA PHE A 29 5.01 26.22 8.67
C PHE A 29 6.14 26.47 9.67
N ASP A 30 5.88 27.32 10.67
CA ASP A 30 6.85 27.70 11.70
C ASP A 30 8.23 28.10 11.13
N GLY A 31 8.22 28.89 10.03
CA GLY A 31 9.42 29.36 9.37
C GLY A 31 10.14 28.33 8.50
N ARG A 32 9.58 27.11 8.36
CA ARG A 32 10.16 26.02 7.53
C ARG A 32 9.35 25.85 6.24
N PRO A 33 9.99 25.92 5.06
CA PRO A 33 9.32 25.62 3.81
C PRO A 33 9.04 24.10 3.72
N CYS A 34 7.79 23.75 3.46
CA CYS A 34 7.31 22.39 3.27
C CYS A 34 6.65 22.24 1.92
N VAL A 35 6.97 21.19 1.19
CA VAL A 35 6.27 20.82 -0.04
C VAL A 35 4.91 20.26 0.32
N LEU A 36 3.84 20.79 -0.28
CA LEU A 36 2.49 20.27 -0.08
C LEU A 36 2.29 19.01 -0.90
N GLU A 37 1.97 17.91 -0.22
CA GLU A 37 1.53 16.66 -0.82
C GLU A 37 0.06 16.42 -0.48
N THR A 38 -0.75 16.13 -1.49
CA THR A 38 -2.13 15.69 -1.28
C THR A 38 -2.18 14.19 -1.08
N ALA A 39 -3.09 13.73 -0.22
CA ALA A 39 -3.30 12.31 -0.03
C ALA A 39 -3.72 11.63 -1.34
N LEU A 40 -3.18 10.45 -1.60
CA LEU A 40 -3.66 9.59 -2.67
C LEU A 40 -4.96 8.92 -2.20
N ALA A 41 -6.05 9.24 -2.88
CA ALA A 41 -7.33 8.57 -2.71
C ALA A 41 -7.66 7.79 -3.99
N CYS A 42 -8.28 6.62 -3.84
CA CYS A 42 -8.71 5.80 -4.95
C CYS A 42 -10.10 5.22 -4.68
N ASP A 43 -10.81 4.85 -5.75
CA ASP A 43 -12.15 4.26 -5.61
C ASP A 43 -12.04 2.86 -5.02
N PHE A 44 -11.03 2.10 -5.40
CA PHE A 44 -10.80 0.73 -4.95
C PHE A 44 -9.37 0.52 -4.49
N ALA A 45 -9.20 -0.18 -3.36
CA ALA A 45 -7.92 -0.70 -2.91
C ALA A 45 -7.95 -2.24 -2.89
N LEU A 46 -6.88 -2.85 -3.37
CA LEU A 46 -6.67 -4.30 -3.32
C LEU A 46 -5.48 -4.58 -2.43
N ILE A 47 -5.69 -5.30 -1.33
CA ILE A 47 -4.64 -5.64 -0.38
C ILE A 47 -4.57 -7.16 -0.19
N LYS A 48 -3.38 -7.65 0.17
CA LYS A 48 -3.17 -9.08 0.45
C LYS A 48 -2.69 -9.27 1.88
N ALA A 49 -3.39 -10.14 2.62
CA ALA A 49 -3.17 -10.38 4.03
C ALA A 49 -2.77 -11.82 4.34
N HIS A 50 -2.20 -12.03 5.53
CA HIS A 50 -1.99 -13.37 6.07
C HIS A 50 -3.27 -13.92 6.67
N ARG A 51 -3.94 -13.15 7.54
CA ARG A 51 -5.24 -13.50 8.15
C ARG A 51 -6.16 -12.28 8.13
N ALA A 52 -7.45 -12.54 7.99
CA ALA A 52 -8.48 -11.56 8.24
C ALA A 52 -9.64 -12.21 8.99
N ASP A 53 -10.37 -11.45 9.77
CA ASP A 53 -11.63 -11.92 10.36
C ASP A 53 -12.85 -11.43 9.55
N ARG A 54 -14.03 -11.90 9.94
CA ARG A 54 -15.29 -11.55 9.25
C ARG A 54 -15.71 -10.10 9.46
N LEU A 55 -15.11 -9.37 10.41
CA LEU A 55 -15.32 -7.93 10.60
C LEU A 55 -14.34 -7.09 9.77
N GLY A 56 -13.42 -7.74 9.02
CA GLY A 56 -12.44 -7.05 8.20
C GLY A 56 -11.17 -6.65 8.94
N ASN A 57 -10.96 -7.08 10.19
CA ASN A 57 -9.70 -6.87 10.87
C ASN A 57 -8.62 -7.73 10.20
N VAL A 58 -7.46 -7.14 9.92
CA VAL A 58 -6.43 -7.74 9.09
C VAL A 58 -5.10 -7.83 9.82
N ALA A 59 -4.47 -8.99 9.73
CA ALA A 59 -3.11 -9.24 10.19
C ALA A 59 -2.18 -9.61 9.02
N PHE A 60 -1.11 -8.86 8.87
CA PHE A 60 -0.06 -9.14 7.89
C PHE A 60 1.05 -9.96 8.53
N ARG A 61 1.86 -10.62 7.70
CA ARG A 61 3.00 -11.42 8.14
C ARG A 61 4.27 -10.97 7.43
N LEU A 62 5.39 -10.96 8.15
CA LEU A 62 6.70 -10.55 7.64
C LEU A 62 6.65 -9.17 7.00
N GLY A 63 7.33 -8.98 5.85
CA GLY A 63 7.37 -7.73 5.11
C GLY A 63 6.08 -7.36 4.37
N SER A 64 5.04 -8.21 4.35
CA SER A 64 3.82 -7.94 3.61
C SER A 64 2.96 -6.81 4.21
N ARG A 65 3.22 -6.39 5.45
CA ARG A 65 2.55 -5.23 6.05
C ARG A 65 2.81 -3.96 5.24
N ASN A 66 4.07 -3.69 4.89
CA ASN A 66 4.59 -2.63 4.04
C ASN A 66 3.51 -1.60 3.60
N PHE A 67 3.25 -1.49 2.29
CA PHE A 67 2.28 -0.54 1.73
C PHE A 67 0.82 -1.02 1.79
N ASN A 68 0.54 -2.25 2.22
CA ASN A 68 -0.83 -2.75 2.31
C ASN A 68 -1.70 -1.93 3.27
N VAL A 69 -1.14 -1.45 4.38
CA VAL A 69 -1.88 -0.62 5.35
C VAL A 69 -2.28 0.72 4.72
N PRO A 70 -1.36 1.57 4.25
CA PRO A 70 -1.75 2.84 3.63
C PRO A 70 -2.59 2.65 2.36
N ALA A 71 -2.37 1.60 1.57
CA ALA A 71 -3.21 1.29 0.42
C ALA A 71 -4.66 0.99 0.84
N GLY A 72 -4.86 0.14 1.86
CA GLY A 72 -6.18 -0.16 2.38
C GLY A 72 -6.90 1.05 2.98
N MET A 73 -6.15 2.02 3.51
CA MET A 73 -6.73 3.27 4.04
C MET A 73 -7.04 4.29 2.94
N ALA A 74 -6.44 4.16 1.76
CA ALA A 74 -6.62 5.09 0.64
C ALA A 74 -7.85 4.78 -0.23
N GLY A 75 -8.35 3.54 -0.20
CA GLY A 75 -9.51 3.11 -0.96
C GLY A 75 -10.83 3.57 -0.37
N ALA A 76 -11.76 4.02 -1.21
CA ALA A 76 -13.15 4.20 -0.80
C ALA A 76 -13.81 2.85 -0.52
N VAL A 77 -13.44 1.82 -1.30
CA VAL A 77 -13.81 0.41 -1.07
C VAL A 77 -12.54 -0.44 -1.11
N THR A 78 -12.27 -1.15 -0.03
CA THR A 78 -11.09 -2.02 0.09
C THR A 78 -11.48 -3.49 0.07
N PHE A 79 -10.84 -4.23 -0.83
CA PHE A 79 -10.89 -5.69 -0.92
C PHE A 79 -9.61 -6.28 -0.34
N CYS A 80 -9.77 -7.17 0.63
CA CYS A 80 -8.66 -7.90 1.25
C CYS A 80 -8.69 -9.37 0.83
N GLU A 81 -7.70 -9.82 0.06
CA GLU A 81 -7.44 -11.24 -0.13
C GLU A 81 -6.61 -11.76 1.03
N ALA A 82 -7.18 -12.62 1.87
CA ALA A 82 -6.52 -13.23 3.02
C ALA A 82 -6.14 -14.68 2.74
N GLN A 83 -4.97 -15.14 3.22
CA GLN A 83 -4.60 -16.56 3.13
C GLN A 83 -5.55 -17.45 3.95
N SER A 84 -6.08 -16.92 5.04
CA SER A 84 -7.13 -17.58 5.83
C SER A 84 -8.07 -16.55 6.44
N ILE A 85 -9.35 -16.89 6.45
CA ILE A 85 -10.38 -16.16 7.20
C ILE A 85 -10.55 -16.87 8.55
N VAL A 86 -10.43 -16.11 9.64
CA VAL A 86 -10.53 -16.61 11.01
C VAL A 86 -11.78 -16.07 11.71
N GLU A 87 -12.12 -16.65 12.86
CA GLU A 87 -13.24 -16.15 13.65
C GLU A 87 -12.88 -14.81 14.33
N VAL A 88 -13.91 -14.03 14.62
CA VAL A 88 -13.75 -12.75 15.32
C VAL A 88 -13.21 -13.01 16.72
N GLY A 89 -12.08 -12.39 17.03
CA GLY A 89 -11.36 -12.59 18.29
C GLY A 89 -10.14 -13.51 18.20
N ASP A 90 -9.96 -14.23 17.09
CA ASP A 90 -8.76 -15.06 16.86
C ASP A 90 -7.52 -14.25 16.46
N ILE A 91 -7.72 -13.00 16.05
CA ILE A 91 -6.63 -12.04 15.88
C ILE A 91 -6.53 -11.25 17.18
N GLU A 92 -5.41 -11.42 17.88
CA GLU A 92 -5.12 -10.63 19.08
C GLU A 92 -5.26 -9.14 18.77
N PRO A 93 -5.86 -8.31 19.66
CA PRO A 93 -6.07 -6.89 19.40
C PRO A 93 -4.81 -6.13 18.97
N ASP A 94 -3.68 -6.42 19.61
CA ASP A 94 -2.38 -5.81 19.29
C ASP A 94 -1.78 -6.32 17.97
N ALA A 95 -2.30 -7.40 17.42
CA ALA A 95 -1.89 -7.97 16.12
C ALA A 95 -2.78 -7.49 14.96
N VAL A 96 -3.81 -6.70 15.21
CA VAL A 96 -4.60 -6.06 14.17
C VAL A 96 -3.77 -4.93 13.54
N HIS A 97 -3.31 -5.15 12.32
CA HIS A 97 -2.47 -4.19 11.60
C HIS A 97 -3.29 -3.19 10.77
N LEU A 98 -4.48 -3.59 10.32
CA LEU A 98 -5.45 -2.75 9.64
C LEU A 98 -6.84 -3.06 10.21
N PRO A 99 -7.49 -2.10 10.88
CA PRO A 99 -8.84 -2.27 11.43
C PRO A 99 -9.90 -2.47 10.36
N GLY A 100 -10.92 -3.24 10.67
CA GLY A 100 -12.02 -3.60 9.77
C GLY A 100 -12.81 -2.43 9.20
N ILE A 101 -12.77 -1.26 9.85
CA ILE A 101 -13.42 -0.04 9.34
C ILE A 101 -12.90 0.39 7.96
N PHE A 102 -11.69 -0.03 7.60
CA PHE A 102 -11.07 0.25 6.30
C PHE A 102 -11.26 -0.86 5.27
N VAL A 103 -11.87 -2.00 5.64
CA VAL A 103 -11.98 -3.18 4.77
C VAL A 103 -13.43 -3.57 4.61
N GLN A 104 -13.98 -3.39 3.41
CA GLN A 104 -15.37 -3.67 3.11
C GLN A 104 -15.60 -5.11 2.63
N HIS A 105 -14.57 -5.72 2.04
CA HIS A 105 -14.68 -7.08 1.51
C HIS A 105 -13.47 -7.92 1.89
N VAL A 106 -13.72 -9.09 2.47
CA VAL A 106 -12.69 -10.09 2.75
C VAL A 106 -12.94 -11.31 1.87
N ILE A 107 -11.91 -11.74 1.16
CA ILE A 107 -11.95 -12.88 0.23
C ILE A 107 -10.85 -13.85 0.66
N GLU A 108 -11.20 -15.13 0.79
CA GLU A 108 -10.20 -16.15 1.06
C GLU A 108 -9.41 -16.49 -0.22
N SER A 109 -8.09 -16.55 -0.09
CA SER A 109 -7.22 -16.90 -1.20
C SER A 109 -7.45 -18.35 -1.63
N THR A 110 -7.75 -18.57 -2.89
CA THR A 110 -7.97 -19.92 -3.44
C THR A 110 -6.69 -20.73 -3.66
N GLY A 111 -5.56 -20.19 -3.27
CA GLY A 111 -4.26 -20.84 -3.31
C GLY A 111 -3.25 -20.18 -4.24
N GLY A 112 -1.99 -20.41 -3.93
CA GLY A 112 -0.87 -20.06 -4.77
C GLY A 112 -0.53 -18.56 -4.83
N TRP A 113 0.66 -18.21 -4.38
CA TRP A 113 1.25 -16.94 -4.71
C TRP A 113 1.54 -16.95 -6.22
N VAL A 114 0.77 -16.17 -7.00
CA VAL A 114 1.07 -15.94 -8.41
C VAL A 114 2.10 -14.80 -8.49
N GLY A 115 3.25 -15.03 -7.88
CA GLY A 115 4.41 -14.19 -8.09
C GLY A 115 5.15 -14.62 -9.35
N ASN A 116 6.12 -13.81 -9.78
CA ASN A 116 7.08 -14.28 -10.77
C ASN A 116 7.62 -15.63 -10.30
N PRO A 117 7.60 -16.66 -11.14
CA PRO A 117 8.19 -17.93 -10.78
C PRO A 117 9.64 -17.67 -10.35
N LEU A 118 10.01 -18.18 -9.18
CA LEU A 118 11.39 -18.13 -8.77
C LEU A 118 12.25 -18.74 -9.89
N PRO A 119 13.43 -18.18 -10.17
CA PRO A 119 14.32 -18.77 -11.16
C PRO A 119 14.58 -20.25 -10.77
N PRO A 120 14.71 -21.16 -11.74
CA PRO A 120 14.96 -22.56 -11.47
C PRO A 120 16.16 -22.73 -10.53
N GLY A 121 15.96 -23.41 -9.40
CA GLY A 121 17.00 -23.66 -8.38
C GLY A 121 17.02 -22.70 -7.18
N ALA A 122 16.04 -21.81 -7.03
CA ALA A 122 15.94 -20.91 -5.87
C ALA A 122 15.28 -21.55 -4.63
N ASP A 123 14.93 -22.82 -4.70
CA ASP A 123 14.26 -23.58 -3.62
C ASP A 123 15.26 -24.29 -2.67
N GLN A 124 16.53 -23.86 -2.61
CA GLN A 124 17.54 -24.43 -1.71
C GLN A 124 17.84 -23.49 -0.55
#